data_048067598a906346f4c498539f857375
#
_entry.id   048067598a906346f4c498539f857375
#
_cell.length_a   1.000
_cell.length_b   1.000
_cell.length_c   1.000
_cell.angle_alpha   90.00
_cell.angle_beta   90.00
_cell.angle_gamma   90.00
#
_symmetry.space_group_name_H-M   'P 1'
#
loop_
_entity.id
_entity.type
_entity.pdbx_description
1 polymer ?
#
loop_
_entity_poly.entity_id
_entity_poly.type
_entity_poly.pdbx_seq_one_letter_code
_entity_poly.pdbx_strand_id
1 'polypeptide(L)'
;MSWLLELLVDAIREMCSQFIVDMMELITNMFTELLSCNLSLFEELFSVVGSLYKNVIVPTGIAILLMILVWQLFKSMFGGKAGVNAEEPIELICRSAISLFLLAGSKPLVDYILRIAGTPYQWVVGTKVKVASFSGYVSTLEGVTDTLGISSLSISVLMLIMQFVVAWNYFKMLMVIAERYVLLGVFSYLSLIHISEPTRPY
;
A
#
# COMPACT_ATOMS: atom_id res chain seq x y z
N MET A 1 20.82 35.92 -34.69
CA MET A 1 20.72 35.69 -33.23
C MET A 1 19.40 35.03 -32.81
N SER A 2 18.28 35.28 -33.47
CA SER A 2 16.95 34.65 -33.14
C SER A 2 16.96 33.13 -33.23
N TRP A 3 17.55 32.56 -34.29
CA TRP A 3 17.60 31.13 -34.52
C TRP A 3 18.37 30.34 -33.43
N LEU A 4 19.41 30.93 -32.84
CA LEU A 4 20.15 30.34 -31.70
C LEU A 4 19.31 30.34 -30.42
N LEU A 5 18.52 31.36 -30.19
CA LEU A 5 17.59 31.42 -29.07
C LEU A 5 16.46 30.42 -29.23
N GLU A 6 15.90 30.26 -30.44
CA GLU A 6 14.88 29.28 -30.73
C GLU A 6 15.42 27.84 -30.50
N LEU A 7 16.59 27.52 -31.00
CA LEU A 7 17.23 26.23 -30.83
C LEU A 7 17.54 25.93 -29.36
N LEU A 8 17.94 26.92 -28.58
CA LEU A 8 18.21 26.75 -27.17
C LEU A 8 16.93 26.55 -26.36
N VAL A 9 15.87 27.25 -26.71
CA VAL A 9 14.54 27.09 -26.06
C VAL A 9 13.97 25.71 -26.39
N ASP A 10 14.07 25.26 -27.64
CA ASP A 10 13.59 23.94 -28.04
C ASP A 10 14.40 22.81 -27.34
N ALA A 11 15.71 22.95 -27.21
CA ALA A 11 16.53 22.00 -26.48
C ALA A 11 16.17 21.95 -24.97
N ILE A 12 15.94 23.09 -24.35
CA ILE A 12 15.50 23.14 -22.93
C ILE A 12 14.10 22.52 -22.80
N ARG A 13 13.20 22.81 -23.71
CA ARG A 13 11.84 22.25 -23.73
C ARG A 13 11.88 20.72 -23.83
N GLU A 14 12.67 20.19 -24.78
CA GLU A 14 12.82 18.74 -24.97
C GLU A 14 13.38 18.06 -23.72
N MET A 15 14.41 18.64 -23.14
CA MET A 15 15.02 18.14 -21.89
C MET A 15 14.02 18.18 -20.71
N CYS A 16 13.26 19.25 -20.54
CA CYS A 16 12.24 19.36 -19.50
C CYS A 16 11.08 18.39 -19.75
N SER A 17 10.62 18.24 -20.99
CA SER A 17 9.56 17.31 -21.36
C SER A 17 9.98 15.85 -21.08
N GLN A 18 11.21 15.48 -21.46
CA GLN A 18 11.75 14.16 -21.20
C GLN A 18 11.86 13.88 -19.71
N PHE A 19 12.37 14.83 -18.93
CA PHE A 19 12.45 14.69 -17.47
C PHE A 19 11.06 14.49 -16.84
N ILE A 20 10.04 15.23 -17.30
CA ILE A 20 8.67 15.08 -16.81
C ILE A 20 8.12 13.69 -17.18
N VAL A 21 8.37 13.19 -18.40
CA VAL A 21 7.94 11.87 -18.84
C VAL A 21 8.60 10.78 -18.01
N ASP A 22 9.91 10.83 -17.80
CA ASP A 22 10.65 9.85 -17.01
C ASP A 22 10.18 9.81 -15.56
N MET A 23 9.94 10.99 -14.97
CA MET A 23 9.40 11.12 -13.62
C MET A 23 7.98 10.55 -13.53
N MET A 24 7.15 10.77 -14.54
CA MET A 24 5.78 10.25 -14.59
C MET A 24 5.73 8.74 -14.81
N GLU A 25 6.66 8.16 -15.54
CA GLU A 25 6.79 6.71 -15.67
C GLU A 25 7.11 6.07 -14.31
N LEU A 26 8.05 6.66 -13.58
CA LEU A 26 8.40 6.22 -12.23
C LEU A 26 7.19 6.31 -11.28
N ILE A 27 6.46 7.43 -11.30
CA ILE A 27 5.23 7.62 -10.51
C ILE A 27 4.17 6.58 -10.87
N THR A 28 3.97 6.30 -12.17
CA THR A 28 2.98 5.33 -12.64
C THR A 28 3.33 3.90 -12.20
N ASN A 29 4.61 3.53 -12.22
CA ASN A 29 5.07 2.24 -11.73
C ASN A 29 4.84 2.09 -10.23
N MET A 30 5.21 3.10 -9.43
CA MET A 30 4.94 3.12 -7.98
C MET A 30 3.43 3.07 -7.69
N PHE A 31 2.63 3.78 -8.47
CA PHE A 31 1.17 3.77 -8.35
C PHE A 31 0.59 2.36 -8.57
N THR A 32 1.08 1.65 -9.58
CA THR A 32 0.65 0.28 -9.88
C THR A 32 1.02 -0.68 -8.74
N GLU A 33 2.21 -0.56 -8.17
CA GLU A 33 2.65 -1.37 -7.04
C GLU A 33 1.85 -1.10 -5.77
N LEU A 34 1.59 0.17 -5.45
CA LEU A 34 0.79 0.56 -4.29
C LEU A 34 -0.67 0.07 -4.39
N LEU A 35 -1.27 0.17 -5.58
CA LEU A 35 -2.64 -0.28 -5.82
C LEU A 35 -2.79 -1.80 -5.89
N SER A 36 -1.72 -2.53 -6.15
CA SER A 36 -1.72 -4.00 -6.07
C SER A 36 -1.89 -4.53 -4.65
N CYS A 37 -1.86 -3.65 -3.64
CA CYS A 37 -1.99 -3.97 -2.22
C CYS A 37 -1.01 -5.05 -1.74
N ASN A 38 0.19 -5.10 -2.32
CA ASN A 38 1.20 -6.09 -1.97
C ASN A 38 2.01 -5.61 -0.76
N LEU A 39 1.95 -6.36 0.34
CA LEU A 39 2.71 -6.05 1.56
C LEU A 39 4.23 -6.17 1.39
N SER A 40 4.71 -6.83 0.33
CA SER A 40 6.16 -6.98 0.09
C SER A 40 6.86 -5.63 -0.07
N LEU A 41 6.22 -4.67 -0.74
CA LEU A 41 6.74 -3.32 -0.89
C LEU A 41 6.80 -2.58 0.46
N PHE A 42 5.83 -2.81 1.35
CA PHE A 42 5.86 -2.26 2.70
C PHE A 42 7.01 -2.83 3.53
N GLU A 43 7.26 -4.13 3.43
CA GLU A 43 8.39 -4.80 4.10
C GLU A 43 9.74 -4.36 3.52
N GLU A 44 9.82 -4.03 2.25
CA GLU A 44 11.02 -3.52 1.60
C GLU A 44 11.32 -2.07 2.02
N LEU A 45 10.31 -1.21 2.02
CA LEU A 45 10.42 0.18 2.49
C LEU A 45 10.76 0.27 3.98
N PHE A 46 10.18 -0.63 4.78
CA PHE A 46 10.38 -0.72 6.22
C PHE A 46 11.00 -2.06 6.61
N SER A 47 12.25 -2.29 6.20
CA SER A 47 12.96 -3.57 6.38
C SER A 47 12.99 -4.08 7.84
N VAL A 48 12.89 -3.16 8.79
CA VAL A 48 12.81 -3.48 10.23
C VAL A 48 11.48 -4.12 10.61
N VAL A 49 10.38 -3.80 9.91
CA VAL A 49 9.03 -4.26 10.26
C VAL A 49 8.90 -5.77 10.11
N GLY A 50 9.39 -6.34 9.03
CA GLY A 50 9.36 -7.79 8.79
C GLY A 50 10.13 -8.58 9.86
N SER A 51 11.30 -8.08 10.26
CA SER A 51 12.11 -8.70 11.32
C SER A 51 11.49 -8.52 12.71
N LEU A 52 10.95 -7.35 13.00
CA LEU A 52 10.25 -7.04 14.24
C LEU A 52 8.99 -7.90 14.39
N TYR A 53 8.23 -8.06 13.33
CA TYR A 53 7.06 -8.92 13.32
C TYR A 53 7.41 -10.37 13.69
N LYS A 54 8.38 -10.97 12.98
CA LYS A 54 8.75 -12.37 13.15
C LYS A 54 9.44 -12.66 14.47
N ASN A 55 10.32 -11.75 14.93
CA ASN A 55 11.18 -12.00 16.09
C ASN A 55 10.61 -11.45 17.40
N VAL A 56 9.70 -10.48 17.35
CA VAL A 56 9.17 -9.83 18.56
C VAL A 56 7.66 -9.99 18.66
N ILE A 57 6.90 -9.57 17.65
CA ILE A 57 5.43 -9.50 17.74
C ILE A 57 4.82 -10.90 17.88
N VAL A 58 5.17 -11.82 17.00
CA VAL A 58 4.62 -13.18 17.00
C VAL A 58 5.00 -13.95 18.28
N PRO A 59 6.28 -14.01 18.71
CA PRO A 59 6.64 -14.71 19.94
C PRO A 59 6.00 -14.07 21.18
N THR A 60 5.93 -12.74 21.24
CA THR A 60 5.29 -12.03 22.36
C THR A 60 3.79 -12.33 22.40
N GLY A 61 3.10 -12.32 21.26
CA GLY A 61 1.69 -12.68 21.16
C GLY A 61 1.42 -14.11 21.63
N ILE A 62 2.27 -15.07 21.22
CA ILE A 62 2.19 -16.47 21.70
C ILE A 62 2.41 -16.55 23.20
N ALA A 63 3.41 -15.85 23.74
CA ALA A 63 3.71 -15.86 25.17
C ALA A 63 2.54 -15.30 26.01
N ILE A 64 1.94 -14.20 25.57
CA ILE A 64 0.77 -13.59 26.22
C ILE A 64 -0.41 -14.55 26.17
N LEU A 65 -0.69 -15.17 25.03
CA LEU A 65 -1.79 -16.10 24.85
C LEU A 65 -1.61 -17.33 25.78
N LEU A 66 -0.41 -17.88 25.84
CA LEU A 66 -0.11 -19.00 26.74
C LEU A 66 -0.25 -18.60 28.21
N MET A 67 0.22 -17.42 28.58
CA MET A 67 0.09 -16.90 29.94
C MET A 67 -1.39 -16.78 30.34
N ILE A 68 -2.23 -16.25 29.45
CA ILE A 68 -3.66 -16.11 29.68
C ILE A 68 -4.33 -17.49 29.78
N LEU A 69 -3.96 -18.44 28.89
CA LEU A 69 -4.47 -19.81 28.92
C LEU A 69 -4.16 -20.47 30.26
N VAL A 70 -2.91 -20.42 30.71
CA VAL A 70 -2.48 -20.99 31.99
C VAL A 70 -3.26 -20.34 33.13
N TRP A 71 -3.39 -19.02 33.15
CA TRP A 71 -4.16 -18.31 34.17
C TRP A 71 -5.63 -18.74 34.21
N GLN A 72 -6.26 -18.88 33.05
CA GLN A 72 -7.67 -19.30 32.94
C GLN A 72 -7.84 -20.77 33.36
N LEU A 73 -6.91 -21.67 33.00
CA LEU A 73 -6.90 -23.06 33.46
C LEU A 73 -6.77 -23.14 34.97
N PHE A 74 -5.86 -22.36 35.59
CA PHE A 74 -5.74 -22.28 37.03
C PHE A 74 -7.06 -21.83 37.66
N LYS A 75 -7.67 -20.77 37.13
CA LYS A 75 -8.96 -20.27 37.62
C LYS A 75 -10.07 -21.32 37.46
N SER A 76 -10.10 -22.08 36.39
CA SER A 76 -11.08 -23.15 36.18
C SER A 76 -10.88 -24.32 37.15
N MET A 77 -9.63 -24.72 37.39
CA MET A 77 -9.31 -25.84 38.28
C MET A 77 -9.54 -25.49 39.78
N PHE A 78 -9.22 -24.27 40.20
CA PHE A 78 -9.32 -23.85 41.59
C PHE A 78 -10.60 -23.06 41.90
N GLY A 79 -11.20 -22.40 40.92
CA GLY A 79 -12.41 -21.56 41.04
C GLY A 79 -13.72 -22.35 41.08
N GLY A 80 -13.72 -23.58 40.57
CA GLY A 80 -14.91 -24.44 40.60
C GLY A 80 -15.47 -24.78 41.97
N LYS A 81 -14.65 -24.61 43.04
CA LYS A 81 -15.07 -24.74 44.45
C LYS A 81 -15.60 -23.42 45.05
N ALA A 82 -15.41 -22.29 44.39
CA ALA A 82 -15.75 -20.95 44.92
C ALA A 82 -16.98 -20.28 44.26
N GLY A 83 -17.79 -21.03 43.50
CA GLY A 83 -19.03 -20.48 42.89
C GLY A 83 -18.82 -19.44 41.78
N VAL A 84 -17.60 -19.29 41.28
CA VAL A 84 -17.28 -18.43 40.14
C VAL A 84 -17.64 -19.19 38.87
N ASN A 85 -18.39 -18.58 37.95
CA ASN A 85 -18.65 -19.12 36.62
C ASN A 85 -17.35 -19.43 35.90
N ALA A 86 -16.84 -20.65 36.03
CA ALA A 86 -15.65 -21.13 35.36
C ALA A 86 -16.07 -21.76 34.04
N GLU A 87 -15.55 -21.26 32.95
CA GLU A 87 -15.73 -21.88 31.62
C GLU A 87 -15.17 -23.31 31.63
N GLU A 88 -15.78 -24.20 30.89
CA GLU A 88 -15.30 -25.58 30.79
C GLU A 88 -13.85 -25.61 30.23
N PRO A 89 -12.94 -26.38 30.83
CA PRO A 89 -11.52 -26.38 30.44
C PRO A 89 -11.31 -26.80 28.98
N ILE A 90 -12.19 -27.63 28.44
CA ILE A 90 -12.15 -28.08 27.02
C ILE A 90 -12.44 -26.91 26.08
N GLU A 91 -13.44 -26.08 26.38
CA GLU A 91 -13.81 -24.92 25.58
C GLU A 91 -12.66 -23.88 25.55
N LEU A 92 -12.02 -23.65 26.71
CA LEU A 92 -10.84 -22.80 26.83
C LEU A 92 -9.68 -23.28 25.96
N ILE A 93 -9.40 -24.58 25.95
CA ILE A 93 -8.33 -25.17 25.14
C ILE A 93 -8.66 -25.01 23.65
N CYS A 94 -9.89 -25.31 23.21
CA CYS A 94 -10.31 -25.16 21.82
C CYS A 94 -10.20 -23.68 21.35
N ARG A 95 -10.67 -22.74 22.15
CA ARG A 95 -10.59 -21.30 21.88
C ARG A 95 -9.14 -20.83 21.76
N SER A 96 -8.30 -21.28 22.67
CA SER A 96 -6.87 -20.94 22.66
C SER A 96 -6.14 -21.56 21.47
N ALA A 97 -6.49 -22.77 21.06
CA ALA A 97 -5.93 -23.42 19.88
C ALA A 97 -6.28 -22.65 18.59
N ILE A 98 -7.54 -22.20 18.47
CA ILE A 98 -7.99 -21.39 17.33
C ILE A 98 -7.23 -20.05 17.30
N SER A 99 -7.09 -19.39 18.46
CA SER A 99 -6.36 -18.12 18.57
C SER A 99 -4.89 -18.30 18.21
N LEU A 100 -4.25 -19.37 18.64
CA LEU A 100 -2.86 -19.70 18.32
C LEU A 100 -2.68 -19.98 16.82
N PHE A 101 -3.62 -20.69 16.20
CA PHE A 101 -3.61 -20.95 14.77
C PHE A 101 -3.77 -19.65 13.97
N LEU A 102 -4.69 -18.78 14.38
CA LEU A 102 -4.88 -17.46 13.74
C LEU A 102 -3.65 -16.56 13.90
N LEU A 103 -3.01 -16.58 15.07
CA LEU A 103 -1.81 -15.80 15.33
C LEU A 103 -0.63 -16.29 14.48
N ALA A 104 -0.40 -17.61 14.43
CA ALA A 104 0.67 -18.19 13.63
C ALA A 104 0.44 -18.04 12.11
N GLY A 105 -0.82 -18.12 11.68
CA GLY A 105 -1.24 -17.98 10.27
C GLY A 105 -1.60 -16.56 9.85
N SER A 106 -1.42 -15.58 10.70
CA SER A 106 -1.90 -14.21 10.47
C SER A 106 -1.29 -13.55 9.23
N LYS A 107 0.02 -13.69 9.02
CA LYS A 107 0.71 -13.11 7.85
C LYS A 107 0.16 -13.67 6.53
N PRO A 108 0.14 -14.98 6.28
CA PRO A 108 -0.42 -15.52 5.05
C PRO A 108 -1.91 -15.21 4.88
N LEU A 109 -2.66 -15.11 5.97
CA LEU A 109 -4.08 -14.77 5.92
C LEU A 109 -4.31 -13.32 5.50
N VAL A 110 -3.54 -12.37 6.03
CA VAL A 110 -3.58 -10.97 5.63
C VAL A 110 -3.13 -10.82 4.18
N ASP A 111 -2.03 -11.45 3.77
CA ASP A 111 -1.57 -11.43 2.38
C ASP A 111 -2.64 -11.96 1.42
N TYR A 112 -3.35 -13.03 1.81
CA TYR A 112 -4.43 -13.58 0.99
C TYR A 112 -5.62 -12.63 0.87
N ILE A 113 -6.04 -12.01 1.97
CA ILE A 113 -7.12 -11.00 1.98
C ILE A 113 -6.74 -9.80 1.10
N LEU A 114 -5.51 -9.31 1.21
CA LEU A 114 -5.03 -8.18 0.42
C LEU A 114 -4.94 -8.51 -1.08
N ARG A 115 -4.52 -9.71 -1.43
CA ARG A 115 -4.55 -10.18 -2.83
C ARG A 115 -5.96 -10.21 -3.39
N ILE A 116 -6.94 -10.69 -2.62
CA ILE A 116 -8.35 -10.66 -3.02
C ILE A 116 -8.82 -9.22 -3.17
N ALA A 117 -8.49 -8.33 -2.24
CA ALA A 117 -8.85 -6.92 -2.30
C ALA A 117 -8.22 -6.18 -3.50
N GLY A 118 -7.00 -6.57 -3.91
CA GLY A 118 -6.32 -6.02 -5.08
C GLY A 118 -6.83 -6.58 -6.42
N THR A 119 -7.58 -7.69 -6.42
CA THR A 119 -8.06 -8.35 -7.64
C THR A 119 -8.92 -7.45 -8.56
N PRO A 120 -9.87 -6.63 -8.06
CA PRO A 120 -10.64 -5.71 -8.92
C PRO A 120 -9.77 -4.73 -9.68
N TYR A 121 -8.71 -4.23 -9.04
CA TYR A 121 -7.74 -3.34 -9.69
C TYR A 121 -6.99 -4.08 -10.81
N GLN A 122 -6.52 -5.30 -10.53
CA GLN A 122 -5.82 -6.12 -11.53
C GLN A 122 -6.73 -6.43 -12.73
N TRP A 123 -8.02 -6.64 -12.52
CA TRP A 123 -8.99 -6.82 -13.62
C TRP A 123 -9.12 -5.56 -14.47
N VAL A 124 -9.22 -4.39 -13.85
CA VAL A 124 -9.28 -3.11 -14.57
C VAL A 124 -8.02 -2.89 -15.39
N VAL A 125 -6.85 -3.12 -14.83
CA VAL A 125 -5.56 -3.00 -15.54
C VAL A 125 -5.41 -4.09 -16.61
N GLY A 126 -5.84 -5.32 -16.32
CA GLY A 126 -5.77 -6.46 -17.23
C GLY A 126 -6.73 -6.37 -18.43
N THR A 127 -7.81 -5.59 -18.37
CA THR A 127 -8.78 -5.41 -19.47
C THR A 127 -8.29 -4.53 -20.61
N LYS A 128 -6.98 -4.34 -20.78
CA LYS A 128 -6.39 -3.55 -21.89
C LYS A 128 -6.97 -2.13 -22.01
N VAL A 129 -7.59 -1.61 -20.97
CA VAL A 129 -7.73 -0.17 -20.86
C VAL A 129 -6.27 0.31 -20.83
N LYS A 130 -5.79 0.72 -22.01
CA LYS A 130 -4.52 1.43 -22.10
C LYS A 130 -4.71 2.61 -21.16
N VAL A 131 -4.23 2.48 -19.93
CA VAL A 131 -3.98 3.64 -19.11
C VAL A 131 -3.11 4.48 -20.02
N ALA A 132 -3.68 5.58 -20.50
CA ALA A 132 -2.99 6.44 -21.46
C ALA A 132 -1.65 6.76 -20.80
N SER A 133 -0.59 6.15 -21.31
CA SER A 133 0.74 6.41 -20.77
C SER A 133 0.92 7.91 -20.86
N PHE A 134 1.50 8.51 -19.84
CA PHE A 134 1.74 9.96 -19.86
C PHE A 134 2.49 10.36 -21.13
N SER A 135 3.39 9.51 -21.64
CA SER A 135 4.04 9.67 -22.93
C SER A 135 3.05 9.70 -24.10
N GLY A 136 1.98 8.89 -24.08
CA GLY A 136 0.91 8.93 -25.06
C GLY A 136 0.08 10.21 -25.00
N TYR A 137 -0.12 10.77 -23.80
CA TYR A 137 -0.76 12.08 -23.63
C TYR A 137 0.09 13.20 -24.21
N VAL A 138 1.41 13.20 -23.92
CA VAL A 138 2.34 14.19 -24.47
C VAL A 138 2.41 14.13 -25.98
N SER A 139 2.54 12.94 -26.58
CA SER A 139 2.58 12.76 -28.03
C SER A 139 1.28 13.18 -28.72
N THR A 140 0.13 12.98 -28.06
CA THR A 140 -1.17 13.46 -28.60
C THR A 140 -1.24 14.99 -28.58
N LEU A 141 -0.76 15.63 -27.51
CA LEU A 141 -0.69 17.08 -27.41
C LEU A 141 0.26 17.68 -28.46
N GLU A 142 1.42 17.07 -28.67
CA GLU A 142 2.38 17.46 -29.71
C GLU A 142 1.75 17.34 -31.10
N GLY A 143 1.06 16.24 -31.40
CA GLY A 143 0.35 16.06 -32.67
C GLY A 143 -0.75 17.09 -32.91
N VAL A 144 -1.44 17.54 -31.88
CA VAL A 144 -2.45 18.62 -32.00
C VAL A 144 -1.80 19.98 -32.29
N THR A 145 -0.66 20.29 -31.64
CA THR A 145 0.09 21.52 -31.89
C THR A 145 0.68 21.58 -33.30
N ASP A 146 1.21 20.45 -33.78
CA ASP A 146 1.73 20.37 -35.17
C ASP A 146 0.63 20.54 -36.21
N THR A 147 -0.56 19.98 -35.96
CA THR A 147 -1.72 20.09 -36.87
C THR A 147 -2.27 21.50 -36.93
N LEU A 148 -2.16 22.27 -35.82
CA LEU A 148 -2.61 23.66 -35.76
C LEU A 148 -1.60 24.65 -36.37
N GLY A 149 -0.41 24.18 -36.76
CA GLY A 149 0.64 25.01 -37.38
C GLY A 149 1.12 26.16 -36.48
N ILE A 150 0.91 26.05 -35.19
CA ILE A 150 1.18 27.11 -34.23
C ILE A 150 2.56 26.88 -33.65
N SER A 151 3.58 27.22 -34.43
CA SER A 151 5.01 27.18 -34.02
C SER A 151 5.45 28.39 -33.21
N SER A 152 4.57 29.02 -32.44
CA SER A 152 4.97 30.14 -31.62
C SER A 152 5.55 29.65 -30.29
N LEU A 153 6.66 30.22 -29.89
CA LEU A 153 7.40 30.00 -28.65
C LEU A 153 6.48 30.03 -27.40
N SER A 154 5.43 30.86 -27.46
CA SER A 154 4.41 31.01 -26.42
C SER A 154 3.60 29.74 -26.18
N ILE A 155 3.31 28.97 -27.21
CA ILE A 155 2.52 27.73 -27.09
C ILE A 155 3.36 26.59 -26.59
N SER A 156 4.62 26.52 -26.99
CA SER A 156 5.58 25.56 -26.43
C SER A 156 5.73 25.72 -24.91
N VAL A 157 5.80 26.94 -24.42
CA VAL A 157 5.85 27.25 -22.97
C VAL A 157 4.52 26.89 -22.29
N LEU A 158 3.39 27.19 -22.92
CA LEU A 158 2.06 26.83 -22.40
C LEU A 158 1.91 25.32 -22.26
N MET A 159 2.36 24.53 -23.23
CA MET A 159 2.36 23.09 -23.21
C MET A 159 3.19 22.54 -22.05
N LEU A 160 4.39 23.08 -21.83
CA LEU A 160 5.25 22.68 -20.73
C LEU A 160 4.60 22.97 -19.37
N ILE A 161 3.93 24.11 -19.22
CA ILE A 161 3.15 24.44 -18.02
C ILE A 161 2.01 23.43 -17.81
N MET A 162 1.27 23.09 -18.85
CA MET A 162 0.19 22.10 -18.79
C MET A 162 0.71 20.73 -18.39
N GLN A 163 1.81 20.28 -18.95
CA GLN A 163 2.47 19.01 -18.57
C GLN A 163 2.86 19.02 -17.08
N PHE A 164 3.45 20.13 -16.62
CA PHE A 164 3.83 20.28 -15.22
C PHE A 164 2.63 20.24 -14.26
N VAL A 165 1.53 20.91 -14.60
CA VAL A 165 0.29 20.90 -13.80
C VAL A 165 -0.29 19.49 -13.72
N VAL A 166 -0.31 18.75 -14.82
CA VAL A 166 -0.78 17.36 -14.84
C VAL A 166 0.13 16.48 -13.98
N ALA A 167 1.45 16.57 -14.15
CA ALA A 167 2.42 15.82 -13.37
C ALA A 167 2.27 16.11 -11.86
N TRP A 168 2.07 17.38 -11.48
CA TRP A 168 1.84 17.77 -10.10
C TRP A 168 0.57 17.17 -9.49
N ASN A 169 -0.52 17.08 -10.26
CA ASN A 169 -1.74 16.44 -9.80
C ASN A 169 -1.57 14.93 -9.62
N TYR A 170 -0.86 14.27 -10.54
CA TYR A 170 -0.52 12.85 -10.38
C TYR A 170 0.34 12.59 -9.15
N PHE A 171 1.33 13.44 -8.90
CA PHE A 171 2.17 13.35 -7.70
C PHE A 171 1.36 13.50 -6.40
N LYS A 172 0.43 14.46 -6.35
CA LYS A 172 -0.49 14.59 -5.20
C LYS A 172 -1.32 13.33 -5.00
N MET A 173 -1.85 12.75 -6.07
CA MET A 173 -2.64 11.53 -6.00
C MET A 173 -1.79 10.34 -5.50
N LEU A 174 -0.55 10.23 -5.95
CA LEU A 174 0.40 9.24 -5.45
C LEU A 174 0.63 9.37 -3.95
N MET A 175 0.84 10.59 -3.44
CA MET A 175 1.06 10.85 -2.02
C MET A 175 -0.14 10.42 -1.16
N VAL A 176 -1.36 10.71 -1.62
CA VAL A 176 -2.59 10.28 -0.92
C VAL A 176 -2.71 8.74 -0.87
N ILE A 177 -2.37 8.07 -1.95
CA ILE A 177 -2.41 6.60 -1.99
C ILE A 177 -1.30 6.00 -1.13
N ALA A 178 -0.09 6.57 -1.17
CA ALA A 178 1.02 6.14 -0.34
C ALA A 178 0.70 6.27 1.16
N GLU A 179 0.08 7.37 1.58
CA GLU A 179 -0.39 7.55 2.97
C GLU A 179 -1.38 6.43 3.37
N ARG A 180 -2.36 6.14 2.52
CA ARG A 180 -3.33 5.06 2.78
C ARG A 180 -2.68 3.69 2.80
N TYR A 181 -1.71 3.45 1.93
CA TYR A 181 -0.96 2.21 1.90
C TYR A 181 -0.13 2.00 3.17
N VAL A 182 0.55 3.03 3.65
CA VAL A 182 1.29 2.99 4.93
C VAL A 182 0.34 2.72 6.09
N LEU A 183 -0.80 3.40 6.15
CA LEU A 183 -1.83 3.14 7.17
C LEU A 183 -2.32 1.69 7.13
N LEU A 184 -2.59 1.16 5.95
CA LEU A 184 -3.02 -0.24 5.77
C LEU A 184 -1.94 -1.21 6.27
N GLY A 185 -0.67 -0.96 5.96
CA GLY A 185 0.46 -1.73 6.47
C GLY A 185 0.52 -1.70 7.99
N VAL A 186 0.50 -0.52 8.59
CA VAL A 186 0.53 -0.34 10.05
C VAL A 186 -0.65 -1.05 10.72
N PHE A 187 -1.87 -0.88 10.20
CA PHE A 187 -3.05 -1.56 10.76
C PHE A 187 -2.98 -3.08 10.63
N SER A 188 -2.44 -3.59 9.52
CA SER A 188 -2.27 -5.04 9.33
C SER A 188 -1.36 -5.66 10.39
N TYR A 189 -0.30 -4.95 10.80
CA TYR A 189 0.62 -5.42 11.84
C TYR A 189 0.11 -5.16 13.27
N LEU A 190 -0.58 -4.03 13.52
CA LEU A 190 -1.16 -3.70 14.83
C LEU A 190 -2.40 -4.54 15.16
N SER A 191 -3.23 -4.87 14.18
CA SER A 191 -4.42 -5.70 14.34
C SER A 191 -4.11 -7.06 14.97
N LEU A 192 -2.91 -7.58 14.72
CA LEU A 192 -2.43 -8.83 15.30
C LEU A 192 -2.24 -8.75 16.82
N ILE A 193 -1.88 -7.60 17.35
CA ILE A 193 -1.77 -7.37 18.79
C ILE A 193 -3.15 -7.42 19.44
N HIS A 194 -4.18 -6.87 18.76
CA HIS A 194 -5.55 -6.89 19.28
C HIS A 194 -6.23 -8.26 19.19
N ILE A 195 -5.85 -9.12 18.26
CA ILE A 195 -6.38 -10.50 18.20
C ILE A 195 -5.91 -11.32 19.41
N SER A 196 -4.77 -10.98 19.98
CA SER A 196 -4.24 -11.62 21.21
C SER A 196 -4.90 -11.13 22.51
N GLU A 197 -5.66 -10.02 22.45
CA GLU A 197 -6.46 -9.59 23.60
C GLU A 197 -7.75 -10.41 23.68
N PRO A 198 -7.94 -11.21 24.76
CA PRO A 198 -9.21 -11.91 24.96
C PRO A 198 -10.28 -10.84 25.16
N THR A 199 -11.21 -10.76 24.21
CA THR A 199 -12.43 -9.97 24.38
C THR A 199 -13.09 -10.43 25.68
N ARG A 200 -13.05 -9.59 26.70
CA ARG A 200 -13.83 -9.81 27.91
C ARG A 200 -15.30 -9.92 27.50
N PRO A 201 -15.99 -11.04 27.77
CA PRO A 201 -17.42 -11.04 27.65
C PRO A 201 -17.95 -10.01 28.66
N TYR A 202 -18.67 -9.06 28.17
CA TYR A 202 -19.46 -8.14 28.99
C TYR A 202 -20.58 -8.92 29.69
#